data_accb9db15086be17940f5a6a44df445d
#
_entry.id   accb9db15086be17940f5a6a44df445d
#
_cell.length_a   1.000
_cell.length_b   1.000
_cell.length_c   1.000
_cell.angle_alpha   90.00
_cell.angle_beta   90.00
_cell.angle_gamma   90.00
#
_symmetry.space_group_name_H-M   'P 1'
#
loop_
_entity.id
_entity.type
_entity.pdbx_description
1 polymer ?
#
loop_
_entity_poly.entity_id
_entity_poly.type
_entity_poly.pdbx_seq_one_letter_code
_entity_poly.pdbx_strand_id
1 'polypeptide(L)'
;MQVRVSAISYLNTAPFVYGLENHPISKKIEIEYVTPAVSASKLINGTSDIGIIPVASIPLIKNARIISDYCIGADGAVASVLLCSGKPMNEIDKLYLDTESRTSALLARILSENFWKISPEFSDFDFSKEELDLTKSYILIGDKALTHGGLFPHVYDMAQEWIKYKNLPFVFACWVSNKELNPSFIAEFNDALHFGMANIEKSVERFVPRFDRDYAIRYLKTNISYNLSADKRAGLSEFWSLAPDELKSKVRWFG
;
A
#
# COMPACT_ATOMS: atom_id res chain seq x y z
N MET A 1 -12.99 26.25 3.31
CA MET A 1 -13.38 24.85 3.03
C MET A 1 -12.20 23.98 3.35
N GLN A 2 -12.36 22.95 4.18
CA GLN A 2 -11.29 22.03 4.50
C GLN A 2 -11.01 21.09 3.32
N VAL A 3 -9.77 20.63 3.18
CA VAL A 3 -9.38 19.63 2.18
C VAL A 3 -9.75 18.25 2.73
N ARG A 4 -10.51 17.46 1.96
CA ARG A 4 -10.96 16.12 2.36
C ARG A 4 -9.84 15.11 2.07
N VAL A 5 -9.42 14.41 3.12
CA VAL A 5 -8.30 13.46 3.07
C VAL A 5 -8.80 12.06 3.42
N SER A 6 -8.62 11.09 2.53
CA SER A 6 -8.84 9.68 2.84
C SER A 6 -7.53 9.01 3.26
N ALA A 7 -7.48 8.56 4.51
CA ALA A 7 -6.32 7.87 5.09
C ALA A 7 -6.65 6.40 5.35
N ILE A 8 -5.63 5.54 5.27
CA ILE A 8 -5.76 4.11 5.56
C ILE A 8 -5.52 3.90 7.06
N SER A 9 -6.30 3.02 7.69
CA SER A 9 -6.22 2.72 9.13
C SER A 9 -5.39 1.47 9.46
N TYR A 10 -4.36 1.15 8.66
CA TYR A 10 -3.41 0.06 8.92
C TYR A 10 -2.20 0.55 9.71
N LEU A 11 -1.51 -0.37 10.37
CA LEU A 11 -0.31 -0.07 11.14
C LEU A 11 0.75 0.65 10.29
N ASN A 12 0.95 0.27 9.02
CA ASN A 12 1.96 0.87 8.14
C ASN A 12 1.73 2.37 7.85
N THR A 13 0.53 2.88 8.04
CA THR A 13 0.21 4.31 7.88
C THR A 13 0.19 5.09 9.20
N ALA A 14 0.41 4.43 10.33
CA ALA A 14 0.35 5.04 11.66
C ALA A 14 1.15 6.36 11.77
N PRO A 15 2.42 6.45 11.28
CA PRO A 15 3.17 7.69 11.35
C PRO A 15 2.51 8.82 10.56
N PHE A 16 1.99 8.54 9.37
CA PHE A 16 1.32 9.54 8.54
C PHE A 16 0.06 10.08 9.21
N VAL A 17 -0.77 9.18 9.73
CA VAL A 17 -1.99 9.54 10.44
C VAL A 17 -1.67 10.38 11.68
N TYR A 18 -0.70 9.93 12.49
CA TYR A 18 -0.24 10.69 13.65
C TYR A 18 0.20 12.10 13.27
N GLY A 19 0.98 12.21 12.19
CA GLY A 19 1.44 13.50 11.68
C GLY A 19 0.28 14.42 11.30
N LEU A 20 -0.65 13.94 10.49
CA LEU A 20 -1.79 14.72 10.03
C LEU A 20 -2.72 15.16 11.19
N GLU A 21 -2.91 14.32 12.20
CA GLU A 21 -3.76 14.62 13.36
C GLU A 21 -3.12 15.62 14.34
N ASN A 22 -1.79 15.57 14.52
CA ASN A 22 -1.09 16.31 15.57
C ASN A 22 -0.30 17.53 15.06
N HIS A 23 -0.27 17.75 13.74
CA HIS A 23 0.32 18.94 13.13
C HIS A 23 -0.72 20.05 12.93
N PRO A 24 -0.34 21.34 12.88
CA PRO A 24 -1.27 22.46 12.63
C PRO A 24 -2.15 22.30 11.38
N ILE A 25 -1.75 21.53 10.37
CA ILE A 25 -2.52 21.24 9.16
C ILE A 25 -3.87 20.58 9.49
N SER A 26 -4.00 19.90 10.63
CA SER A 26 -5.25 19.26 11.08
C SER A 26 -6.45 20.20 11.06
N LYS A 27 -6.22 21.53 11.25
CA LYS A 27 -7.26 22.56 11.18
C LYS A 27 -7.73 22.87 9.74
N LYS A 28 -6.96 22.45 8.73
CA LYS A 28 -7.21 22.73 7.30
C LYS A 28 -7.72 21.52 6.53
N ILE A 29 -7.72 20.35 7.15
CA ILE A 29 -8.11 19.08 6.54
C ILE A 29 -9.24 18.40 7.31
N GLU A 30 -9.99 17.57 6.61
CA GLU A 30 -10.97 16.64 7.18
C GLU A 30 -10.53 15.23 6.81
N ILE A 31 -10.19 14.40 7.82
CA ILE A 31 -9.64 13.07 7.62
C ILE A 31 -10.75 12.03 7.79
N GLU A 32 -10.88 11.14 6.81
CA GLU A 32 -11.71 9.94 6.88
C GLU A 32 -10.84 8.69 6.79
N TYR A 33 -11.08 7.74 7.68
CA TYR A 33 -10.34 6.47 7.74
C TYR A 33 -11.08 5.39 6.97
N VAL A 34 -10.40 4.82 5.98
CA VAL A 34 -10.99 3.86 5.04
C VAL A 34 -9.98 2.76 4.66
N THR A 35 -10.46 1.73 3.95
CA THR A 35 -9.56 0.73 3.34
C THR A 35 -8.89 1.29 2.08
N PRO A 36 -7.77 0.69 1.62
CA PRO A 36 -7.05 1.15 0.43
C PRO A 36 -7.94 1.25 -0.83
N ALA A 37 -8.79 0.25 -1.06
CA ALA A 37 -9.70 0.23 -2.21
C ALA A 37 -10.75 1.35 -2.13
N VAL A 38 -11.27 1.62 -0.93
CA VAL A 38 -12.24 2.71 -0.70
C VAL A 38 -11.57 4.07 -0.88
N SER A 39 -10.33 4.27 -0.38
CA SER A 39 -9.58 5.50 -0.59
C SER A 39 -9.41 5.82 -2.07
N ALA A 40 -9.00 4.84 -2.89
CA ALA A 40 -8.92 5.00 -4.34
C ALA A 40 -10.27 5.35 -4.98
N SER A 41 -11.35 4.68 -4.57
CA SER A 41 -12.69 4.93 -5.09
C SER A 41 -13.18 6.34 -4.75
N LYS A 42 -12.87 6.86 -3.57
CA LYS A 42 -13.21 8.23 -3.16
C LYS A 42 -12.51 9.30 -4.02
N LEU A 43 -11.24 9.08 -4.37
CA LEU A 43 -10.53 9.97 -5.29
C LEU A 43 -11.11 9.91 -6.71
N ILE A 44 -11.41 8.71 -7.22
CA ILE A 44 -12.02 8.50 -8.54
C ILE A 44 -13.37 9.25 -8.63
N ASN A 45 -14.19 9.16 -7.60
CA ASN A 45 -15.53 9.73 -7.55
C ASN A 45 -15.54 11.22 -7.09
N GLY A 46 -14.37 11.79 -6.73
CA GLY A 46 -14.27 13.18 -6.28
C GLY A 46 -14.86 13.44 -4.89
N THR A 47 -15.10 12.41 -4.07
CA THR A 47 -15.58 12.53 -2.69
C THR A 47 -14.45 12.76 -1.69
N SER A 48 -13.18 12.51 -2.06
CA SER A 48 -11.97 12.98 -1.39
C SER A 48 -11.12 13.80 -2.35
N ASP A 49 -10.31 14.70 -1.82
CA ASP A 49 -9.41 15.58 -2.57
C ASP A 49 -7.98 15.04 -2.57
N ILE A 50 -7.60 14.41 -1.47
CA ILE A 50 -6.31 13.74 -1.26
C ILE A 50 -6.59 12.34 -0.69
N GLY A 51 -5.76 11.36 -1.05
CA GLY A 51 -5.79 10.05 -0.45
C GLY A 51 -4.45 9.34 -0.54
N ILE A 52 -4.16 8.50 0.46
CA ILE A 52 -3.13 7.47 0.28
C ILE A 52 -3.80 6.28 -0.41
N ILE A 53 -3.33 5.96 -1.61
CA ILE A 53 -4.01 5.00 -2.48
C ILE A 53 -3.06 3.96 -3.06
N PRO A 54 -3.56 2.75 -3.38
CA PRO A 54 -2.79 1.74 -4.10
C PRO A 54 -2.27 2.29 -5.43
N VAL A 55 -0.98 2.08 -5.73
CA VAL A 55 -0.36 2.64 -6.94
C VAL A 55 -0.96 2.07 -8.24
N ALA A 56 -1.53 0.87 -8.23
CA ALA A 56 -2.28 0.33 -9.36
C ALA A 56 -3.56 1.13 -9.68
N SER A 57 -4.07 1.93 -8.75
CA SER A 57 -5.26 2.76 -8.95
C SER A 57 -4.96 4.16 -9.47
N ILE A 58 -3.71 4.63 -9.37
CA ILE A 58 -3.33 6.00 -9.78
C ILE A 58 -3.70 6.29 -11.23
N PRO A 59 -3.44 5.39 -12.21
CA PRO A 59 -3.79 5.63 -13.61
C PRO A 59 -5.30 5.78 -13.87
N LEU A 60 -6.15 5.33 -12.96
CA LEU A 60 -7.60 5.40 -13.09
C LEU A 60 -8.17 6.75 -12.65
N ILE A 61 -7.39 7.58 -11.98
CA ILE A 61 -7.83 8.86 -11.43
C ILE A 61 -7.58 9.97 -12.44
N LYS A 62 -8.64 10.70 -12.77
CA LYS A 62 -8.52 11.87 -13.64
C LYS A 62 -7.70 12.96 -12.93
N ASN A 63 -6.71 13.51 -13.62
CA ASN A 63 -5.81 14.54 -13.11
C ASN A 63 -5.04 14.13 -11.84
N ALA A 64 -4.78 12.82 -11.65
CA ALA A 64 -4.00 12.35 -10.52
C ALA A 64 -2.63 13.03 -10.45
N ARG A 65 -2.20 13.40 -9.26
CA ARG A 65 -0.87 13.95 -8.96
C ARG A 65 -0.34 13.31 -7.69
N ILE A 66 0.86 12.74 -7.73
CA ILE A 66 1.57 12.35 -6.50
C ILE A 66 2.06 13.64 -5.85
N ILE A 67 1.63 13.91 -4.62
CA ILE A 67 1.83 15.19 -3.94
C ILE A 67 2.83 15.12 -2.79
N SER A 68 3.45 13.98 -2.58
CA SER A 68 4.33 13.77 -1.43
C SER A 68 5.60 13.01 -1.81
N ASP A 69 6.69 13.33 -1.11
CA ASP A 69 7.94 12.57 -1.12
C ASP A 69 7.88 11.33 -0.22
N TYR A 70 6.70 11.03 0.34
CA TYR A 70 6.46 9.87 1.18
C TYR A 70 5.49 8.88 0.50
N CYS A 71 5.74 7.60 0.72
CA CYS A 71 4.95 6.48 0.21
C CYS A 71 4.89 5.34 1.23
N ILE A 72 4.08 4.33 0.97
CA ILE A 72 4.23 3.01 1.58
C ILE A 72 4.99 2.14 0.59
N GLY A 73 6.25 1.89 0.87
CA GLY A 73 7.14 1.10 0.04
C GLY A 73 8.05 0.19 0.86
N ALA A 74 8.90 -0.56 0.18
CA ALA A 74 9.89 -1.44 0.80
C ALA A 74 11.14 -1.55 -0.07
N ASP A 75 12.30 -1.52 0.60
CA ASP A 75 13.63 -1.74 -0.01
C ASP A 75 14.13 -3.17 0.28
N GLY A 76 13.30 -3.99 0.93
CA GLY A 76 13.50 -5.38 1.33
C GLY A 76 12.17 -6.06 1.58
N ALA A 77 12.08 -6.93 2.60
CA ALA A 77 10.84 -7.53 3.01
C ALA A 77 9.88 -6.49 3.60
N VAL A 78 8.64 -6.43 3.10
CA VAL A 78 7.58 -5.54 3.61
C VAL A 78 6.85 -6.13 4.82
N ALA A 79 6.86 -7.44 4.99
CA ALA A 79 6.18 -8.24 6.01
C ALA A 79 4.64 -8.13 6.03
N SER A 80 4.06 -7.08 5.46
CA SER A 80 2.63 -6.81 5.47
C SER A 80 1.94 -6.97 4.11
N VAL A 81 2.61 -7.54 3.11
CA VAL A 81 2.02 -7.96 1.84
C VAL A 81 2.63 -9.29 1.46
N LEU A 82 1.88 -10.37 1.68
CA LEU A 82 2.37 -11.74 1.63
C LEU A 82 1.51 -12.60 0.71
N LEU A 83 2.16 -13.48 -0.06
CA LEU A 83 1.53 -14.69 -0.56
C LEU A 83 1.68 -15.76 0.53
N CYS A 84 0.57 -16.20 1.09
CA CYS A 84 0.47 -17.23 2.11
C CYS A 84 -0.20 -18.46 1.51
N SER A 85 0.42 -19.63 1.63
CA SER A 85 -0.07 -20.84 0.94
C SER A 85 0.08 -22.09 1.79
N GLY A 86 -0.92 -22.98 1.69
CA GLY A 86 -0.85 -24.35 2.18
C GLY A 86 -0.02 -25.29 1.31
N LYS A 87 0.36 -24.83 0.10
CA LYS A 87 1.10 -25.60 -0.92
C LYS A 87 2.39 -24.88 -1.31
N PRO A 88 3.44 -25.57 -1.77
CA PRO A 88 4.61 -24.91 -2.35
C PRO A 88 4.23 -24.15 -3.64
N MET A 89 5.05 -23.15 -4.02
CA MET A 89 4.76 -22.21 -5.12
C MET A 89 4.35 -22.90 -6.43
N ASN A 90 5.05 -23.95 -6.80
CA ASN A 90 4.81 -24.67 -8.06
C ASN A 90 3.54 -25.55 -8.06
N GLU A 91 2.87 -25.68 -6.93
CA GLU A 91 1.61 -26.44 -6.78
C GLU A 91 0.40 -25.54 -6.57
N ILE A 92 0.58 -24.21 -6.61
CA ILE A 92 -0.52 -23.26 -6.47
C ILE A 92 -1.35 -23.25 -7.75
N ASP A 93 -2.53 -23.84 -7.67
CA ASP A 93 -3.53 -23.94 -8.75
C ASP A 93 -4.59 -22.84 -8.68
N LYS A 94 -4.80 -22.27 -7.46
CA LYS A 94 -5.74 -21.17 -7.22
C LYS A 94 -5.17 -20.20 -6.20
N LEU A 95 -5.28 -18.90 -6.50
CA LEU A 95 -4.79 -17.81 -5.65
C LEU A 95 -5.91 -16.82 -5.35
N TYR A 96 -6.24 -16.70 -4.08
CA TYR A 96 -7.25 -15.79 -3.57
C TYR A 96 -6.65 -14.41 -3.32
N LEU A 97 -7.25 -13.38 -3.92
CA LEU A 97 -6.78 -11.99 -3.88
C LEU A 97 -7.63 -11.17 -2.90
N ASP A 98 -7.00 -10.52 -1.94
CA ASP A 98 -7.68 -9.61 -1.02
C ASP A 98 -8.33 -8.44 -1.79
N THR A 99 -9.64 -8.29 -1.66
CA THR A 99 -10.43 -7.25 -2.34
C THR A 99 -10.06 -5.83 -1.94
N GLU A 100 -9.34 -5.65 -0.82
CA GLU A 100 -8.91 -4.34 -0.34
C GLU A 100 -7.65 -3.81 -1.05
N SER A 101 -6.92 -4.63 -1.84
CA SER A 101 -5.66 -4.21 -2.48
C SER A 101 -5.56 -4.48 -3.98
N ARG A 102 -5.74 -3.44 -4.78
CA ARG A 102 -5.51 -3.51 -6.23
C ARG A 102 -4.03 -3.66 -6.60
N THR A 103 -3.12 -3.05 -5.85
CA THR A 103 -1.67 -3.15 -6.13
C THR A 103 -1.18 -4.56 -5.90
N SER A 104 -1.52 -5.18 -4.77
CA SER A 104 -1.06 -6.53 -4.44
C SER A 104 -1.66 -7.57 -5.38
N ALA A 105 -2.92 -7.41 -5.78
CA ALA A 105 -3.57 -8.26 -6.78
C ALA A 105 -2.88 -8.18 -8.15
N LEU A 106 -2.55 -6.97 -8.62
CA LEU A 106 -1.82 -6.78 -9.89
C LEU A 106 -0.39 -7.32 -9.79
N LEU A 107 0.31 -7.07 -8.67
CA LEU A 107 1.66 -7.57 -8.44
C LEU A 107 1.69 -9.11 -8.45
N ALA A 108 0.70 -9.76 -7.82
CA ALA A 108 0.58 -11.22 -7.82
C ALA A 108 0.44 -11.78 -9.25
N ARG A 109 -0.37 -11.15 -10.09
CA ARG A 109 -0.52 -11.55 -11.51
C ARG A 109 0.78 -11.37 -12.29
N ILE A 110 1.45 -10.22 -12.13
CA ILE A 110 2.74 -9.94 -12.78
C ILE A 110 3.80 -10.96 -12.36
N LEU A 111 3.93 -11.24 -11.07
CA LEU A 111 4.92 -12.21 -10.57
C LEU A 111 4.58 -13.65 -10.99
N SER A 112 3.31 -14.04 -10.98
CA SER A 112 2.88 -15.36 -11.43
C SER A 112 3.31 -15.61 -12.88
N GLU A 113 3.00 -14.68 -13.77
CA GLU A 113 3.28 -14.81 -15.20
C GLU A 113 4.78 -14.68 -15.51
N ASN A 114 5.44 -13.65 -14.95
CA ASN A 114 6.76 -13.23 -15.43
C ASN A 114 7.92 -13.79 -14.61
N PHE A 115 7.71 -14.13 -13.34
CA PHE A 115 8.78 -14.54 -12.42
C PHE A 115 8.59 -15.98 -11.92
N TRP A 116 7.47 -16.29 -11.26
CA TRP A 116 7.23 -17.63 -10.70
C TRP A 116 6.88 -18.67 -11.77
N LYS A 117 6.42 -18.22 -12.96
CA LYS A 117 6.03 -19.08 -14.08
C LYS A 117 4.93 -20.08 -13.70
N ILE A 118 3.94 -19.60 -12.95
CA ILE A 118 2.73 -20.33 -12.58
C ILE A 118 1.49 -19.66 -13.20
N SER A 119 0.42 -20.41 -13.38
CA SER A 119 -0.83 -19.92 -13.98
C SER A 119 -2.04 -20.31 -13.12
N PRO A 120 -2.13 -19.78 -11.87
CA PRO A 120 -3.24 -20.10 -10.99
C PRO A 120 -4.54 -19.45 -11.47
N GLU A 121 -5.67 -20.06 -11.12
CA GLU A 121 -6.95 -19.38 -11.16
C GLU A 121 -6.95 -18.26 -10.10
N PHE A 122 -7.30 -17.04 -10.49
CA PHE A 122 -7.42 -15.91 -9.56
C PHE A 122 -8.88 -15.72 -9.15
N SER A 123 -9.13 -15.66 -7.85
CA SER A 123 -10.45 -15.39 -7.27
C SER A 123 -10.37 -14.29 -6.25
N ASP A 124 -11.40 -13.47 -6.16
CA ASP A 124 -11.48 -12.47 -5.08
C ASP A 124 -11.78 -13.15 -3.74
N PHE A 125 -11.28 -12.57 -2.67
CA PHE A 125 -11.50 -12.99 -1.29
C PHE A 125 -11.81 -11.79 -0.40
N ASP A 126 -12.96 -11.85 0.28
CA ASP A 126 -13.38 -10.82 1.23
C ASP A 126 -13.16 -11.31 2.66
N PHE A 127 -12.06 -10.89 3.25
CA PHE A 127 -11.65 -11.25 4.60
C PHE A 127 -12.67 -10.88 5.70
N SER A 128 -13.58 -9.94 5.41
CA SER A 128 -14.64 -9.56 6.36
C SER A 128 -15.81 -10.56 6.39
N LYS A 129 -15.90 -11.43 5.40
CA LYS A 129 -17.03 -12.35 5.18
C LYS A 129 -16.62 -13.83 5.15
N GLU A 130 -15.34 -14.11 4.93
CA GLU A 130 -14.84 -15.45 4.68
C GLU A 130 -13.71 -15.78 5.67
N GLU A 131 -13.66 -17.03 6.12
CA GLU A 131 -12.60 -17.54 6.98
C GLU A 131 -11.42 -18.08 6.16
N LEU A 132 -10.21 -17.96 6.71
CA LEU A 132 -9.01 -18.53 6.10
C LEU A 132 -9.01 -20.06 6.20
N ASP A 133 -8.80 -20.70 5.07
CA ASP A 133 -8.48 -22.12 4.97
C ASP A 133 -6.98 -22.28 4.73
N LEU A 134 -6.24 -22.77 5.71
CA LEU A 134 -4.79 -22.86 5.66
C LEU A 134 -4.26 -23.86 4.60
N THR A 135 -5.13 -24.60 3.94
CA THR A 135 -4.78 -25.48 2.81
C THR A 135 -4.77 -24.76 1.46
N LYS A 136 -5.34 -23.55 1.41
CA LYS A 136 -5.42 -22.71 0.21
C LYS A 136 -4.31 -21.66 0.14
N SER A 137 -4.32 -20.85 -0.92
CA SER A 137 -3.31 -19.81 -1.17
C SER A 137 -3.95 -18.43 -1.29
N TYR A 138 -3.40 -17.44 -0.58
CA TYR A 138 -3.96 -16.10 -0.46
C TYR A 138 -2.90 -15.02 -0.63
N ILE A 139 -3.29 -13.89 -1.19
CA ILE A 139 -2.56 -12.63 -1.01
C ILE A 139 -3.18 -11.92 0.18
N LEU A 140 -2.43 -11.81 1.27
CA LEU A 140 -2.82 -11.08 2.48
C LEU A 140 -2.13 -9.72 2.55
N ILE A 141 -2.84 -8.70 3.02
CA ILE A 141 -2.30 -7.35 3.13
C ILE A 141 -2.48 -6.72 4.52
N GLY A 142 -1.67 -5.72 4.79
CA GLY A 142 -1.78 -4.87 5.99
C GLY A 142 -1.74 -5.67 7.28
N ASP A 143 -2.57 -5.27 8.23
CA ASP A 143 -2.64 -5.88 9.56
C ASP A 143 -2.99 -7.39 9.50
N LYS A 144 -3.76 -7.81 8.48
CA LYS A 144 -4.12 -9.22 8.26
C LYS A 144 -2.89 -10.07 7.94
N ALA A 145 -1.99 -9.58 7.09
CA ALA A 145 -0.74 -10.27 6.77
C ALA A 145 0.16 -10.40 8.02
N LEU A 146 0.27 -9.34 8.82
CA LEU A 146 1.07 -9.33 10.05
C LEU A 146 0.54 -10.32 11.10
N THR A 147 -0.78 -10.52 11.17
CA THR A 147 -1.42 -11.39 12.19
C THR A 147 -1.55 -12.85 11.74
N HIS A 148 -1.74 -13.10 10.45
CA HIS A 148 -2.08 -14.43 9.95
C HIS A 148 -1.01 -15.07 9.08
N GLY A 149 -0.04 -14.28 8.57
CA GLY A 149 0.99 -14.80 7.66
C GLY A 149 1.76 -15.98 8.23
N GLY A 150 2.12 -15.91 9.51
CA GLY A 150 2.86 -16.98 10.20
C GLY A 150 2.08 -18.28 10.44
N LEU A 151 0.79 -18.35 10.11
CA LEU A 151 -0.02 -19.56 10.22
C LEU A 151 0.19 -20.52 9.04
N PHE A 152 0.69 -20.02 7.91
CA PHE A 152 0.83 -20.81 6.69
C PHE A 152 2.21 -21.47 6.57
N PRO A 153 2.30 -22.70 6.04
CA PRO A 153 3.57 -23.39 5.86
C PRO A 153 4.48 -22.75 4.80
N HIS A 154 3.89 -22.05 3.82
CA HIS A 154 4.63 -21.39 2.76
C HIS A 154 4.25 -19.90 2.72
N VAL A 155 5.24 -19.03 2.91
CA VAL A 155 5.05 -17.58 2.93
C VAL A 155 6.09 -16.92 2.03
N TYR A 156 5.62 -16.09 1.12
CA TYR A 156 6.46 -15.33 0.19
C TYR A 156 6.15 -13.83 0.34
N ASP A 157 7.15 -13.05 0.69
CA ASP A 157 7.02 -11.60 0.81
C ASP A 157 7.01 -10.95 -0.58
N MET A 158 5.93 -10.28 -0.90
CA MET A 158 5.69 -9.78 -2.26
C MET A 158 6.70 -8.69 -2.69
N ALA A 159 7.21 -7.88 -1.74
CA ALA A 159 8.27 -6.92 -2.05
C ALA A 159 9.60 -7.61 -2.30
N GLN A 160 9.97 -8.62 -1.50
CA GLN A 160 11.17 -9.41 -1.76
C GLN A 160 11.10 -10.14 -3.10
N GLU A 161 9.96 -10.72 -3.45
CA GLU A 161 9.80 -11.41 -4.74
C GLU A 161 9.93 -10.44 -5.92
N TRP A 162 9.39 -9.22 -5.78
CA TRP A 162 9.60 -8.16 -6.77
C TRP A 162 11.08 -7.77 -6.90
N ILE A 163 11.78 -7.57 -5.75
CA ILE A 163 13.20 -7.22 -5.74
C ILE A 163 14.05 -8.33 -6.37
N LYS A 164 13.76 -9.59 -6.09
CA LYS A 164 14.41 -10.74 -6.76
C LYS A 164 14.21 -10.71 -8.28
N TYR A 165 13.02 -10.32 -8.74
CA TYR A 165 12.68 -10.26 -10.16
C TYR A 165 13.29 -9.06 -10.88
N LYS A 166 13.20 -7.86 -10.29
CA LYS A 166 13.54 -6.60 -10.98
C LYS A 166 14.78 -5.89 -10.44
N ASN A 167 15.31 -6.30 -9.31
CA ASN A 167 16.39 -5.60 -8.59
C ASN A 167 16.07 -4.12 -8.31
N LEU A 168 14.81 -3.81 -8.06
CA LEU A 168 14.29 -2.48 -7.73
C LEU A 168 13.39 -2.56 -6.50
N PRO A 169 13.36 -1.51 -5.64
CA PRO A 169 12.42 -1.44 -4.54
C PRO A 169 10.97 -1.37 -5.04
N PHE A 170 10.01 -1.66 -4.15
CA PHE A 170 8.58 -1.65 -4.48
C PHE A 170 7.81 -0.56 -3.75
N VAL A 171 6.82 0.01 -4.43
CA VAL A 171 5.88 1.00 -3.86
C VAL A 171 4.47 0.44 -3.91
N PHE A 172 3.81 0.38 -2.76
CA PHE A 172 2.43 -0.13 -2.64
C PHE A 172 1.38 0.97 -2.72
N ALA A 173 1.65 2.12 -2.08
CA ALA A 173 0.71 3.24 -2.03
C ALA A 173 1.44 4.59 -2.01
N CYS A 174 0.83 5.59 -2.62
CA CYS A 174 1.29 6.99 -2.62
C CYS A 174 0.18 7.94 -2.17
N TRP A 175 0.58 9.11 -1.65
CA TRP A 175 -0.31 10.24 -1.45
C TRP A 175 -0.60 10.91 -2.79
N VAL A 176 -1.87 10.93 -3.17
CA VAL A 176 -2.33 11.42 -4.47
C VAL A 176 -3.45 12.43 -4.30
N SER A 177 -3.45 13.48 -5.12
CA SER A 177 -4.58 14.38 -5.28
C SER A 177 -5.19 14.23 -6.68
N ASN A 178 -6.51 14.41 -6.79
CA ASN A 178 -7.26 14.43 -8.04
C ASN A 178 -7.46 15.87 -8.59
N LYS A 179 -6.88 16.86 -7.93
CA LYS A 179 -6.93 18.28 -8.31
C LYS A 179 -5.61 18.98 -8.04
N GLU A 180 -5.45 20.15 -8.60
CA GLU A 180 -4.35 21.04 -8.27
C GLU A 180 -4.52 21.63 -6.86
N LEU A 181 -3.46 21.59 -6.07
CA LEU A 181 -3.40 22.13 -4.71
C LEU A 181 -2.37 23.26 -4.66
N ASN A 182 -2.57 24.20 -3.73
CA ASN A 182 -1.62 25.26 -3.50
C ASN A 182 -0.26 24.68 -3.06
N PRO A 183 0.88 25.10 -3.66
CA PRO A 183 2.21 24.60 -3.28
C PRO A 183 2.52 24.76 -1.79
N SER A 184 2.08 25.86 -1.16
CA SER A 184 2.27 26.06 0.29
C SER A 184 1.49 25.04 1.13
N PHE A 185 0.30 24.61 0.67
CA PHE A 185 -0.45 23.53 1.32
C PHE A 185 0.25 22.18 1.15
N ILE A 186 0.80 21.89 -0.05
CA ILE A 186 1.57 20.66 -0.29
C ILE A 186 2.81 20.61 0.61
N ALA A 187 3.54 21.72 0.75
CA ALA A 187 4.69 21.81 1.66
C ALA A 187 4.27 21.51 3.11
N GLU A 188 3.22 22.16 3.60
CA GLU A 188 2.70 21.95 4.97
C GLU A 188 2.17 20.51 5.17
N PHE A 189 1.59 19.91 4.12
CA PHE A 189 1.16 18.50 4.16
C PHE A 189 2.37 17.55 4.30
N ASN A 190 3.44 17.80 3.56
CA ASN A 190 4.68 17.02 3.67
C ASN A 190 5.38 17.24 5.02
N ASP A 191 5.35 18.46 5.57
CA ASP A 191 5.86 18.75 6.92
C ASP A 191 5.10 17.96 8.00
N ALA A 192 3.78 17.82 7.84
CA ALA A 192 2.98 16.99 8.74
C ALA A 192 3.35 15.50 8.65
N LEU A 193 3.57 14.99 7.46
CA LEU A 193 4.02 13.60 7.28
C LEU A 193 5.42 13.41 7.88
N HIS A 194 6.34 14.36 7.67
CA HIS A 194 7.66 14.36 8.28
C HIS A 194 7.58 14.36 9.81
N PHE A 195 6.72 15.21 10.38
CA PHE A 195 6.48 15.25 11.83
C PHE A 195 6.02 13.90 12.36
N GLY A 196 5.12 13.21 11.63
CA GLY A 196 4.68 11.86 11.97
C GLY A 196 5.82 10.84 11.92
N MET A 197 6.67 10.92 10.90
CA MET A 197 7.85 10.06 10.77
C MET A 197 8.86 10.26 11.91
N ALA A 198 9.02 11.49 12.39
CA ALA A 198 9.86 11.80 13.55
C ALA A 198 9.26 11.29 14.88
N ASN A 199 7.99 10.87 14.90
CA ASN A 199 7.25 10.43 16.08
C ASN A 199 6.69 9.02 15.95
N ILE A 200 7.37 8.11 15.24
CA ILE A 200 6.91 6.71 15.02
C ILE A 200 6.52 6.04 16.35
N GLU A 201 7.30 6.19 17.39
CA GLU A 201 7.04 5.56 18.69
C GLU A 201 5.73 6.02 19.35
N LYS A 202 5.30 7.25 19.10
CA LYS A 202 3.99 7.75 19.55
C LYS A 202 2.86 7.32 18.63
N SER A 203 3.16 7.16 17.34
CA SER A 203 2.14 6.80 16.35
C SER A 203 1.58 5.38 16.55
N VAL A 204 2.33 4.48 17.17
CA VAL A 204 1.90 3.10 17.39
C VAL A 204 0.91 2.93 18.54
N GLU A 205 0.76 3.91 19.43
CA GLU A 205 -0.03 3.77 20.65
C GLU A 205 -1.49 3.37 20.38
N ARG A 206 -2.09 3.85 19.31
CA ARG A 206 -3.45 3.46 18.89
C ARG A 206 -3.56 2.00 18.43
N PHE A 207 -2.42 1.34 18.14
CA PHE A 207 -2.36 -0.04 17.65
C PHE A 207 -1.95 -1.05 18.72
N VAL A 208 -1.47 -0.60 19.88
CA VAL A 208 -1.04 -1.46 21.02
C VAL A 208 -2.09 -2.49 21.43
N PRO A 209 -3.41 -2.23 21.36
CA PRO A 209 -4.41 -3.28 21.64
C PRO A 209 -4.38 -4.47 20.65
N ARG A 210 -3.80 -4.28 19.45
CA ARG A 210 -3.74 -5.31 18.39
C ARG A 210 -2.36 -5.88 18.17
N PHE A 211 -1.31 -5.09 18.44
CA PHE A 211 0.09 -5.45 18.21
C PHE A 211 0.94 -5.14 19.43
N ASP A 212 1.92 -6.01 19.71
CA ASP A 212 2.98 -5.68 20.65
C ASP A 212 3.67 -4.38 20.22
N ARG A 213 3.94 -3.49 21.19
CA ARG A 213 4.47 -2.15 20.93
C ARG A 213 5.84 -2.19 20.24
N ASP A 214 6.74 -3.02 20.75
CA ASP A 214 8.11 -3.10 20.24
C ASP A 214 8.14 -3.77 18.86
N TYR A 215 7.26 -4.75 18.64
CA TYR A 215 7.04 -5.33 17.32
C TYR A 215 6.56 -4.27 16.33
N ALA A 216 5.54 -3.48 16.68
CA ALA A 216 4.99 -2.44 15.82
C ALA A 216 6.06 -1.39 15.45
N ILE A 217 6.83 -0.89 16.42
CA ILE A 217 7.92 0.06 16.20
C ILE A 217 8.97 -0.54 15.26
N ARG A 218 9.42 -1.76 15.53
CA ARG A 218 10.42 -2.44 14.70
C ARG A 218 9.91 -2.61 13.27
N TYR A 219 8.69 -3.09 13.08
CA TYR A 219 8.06 -3.22 11.77
C TYR A 219 8.08 -1.90 10.98
N LEU A 220 7.63 -0.80 11.58
CA LEU A 220 7.59 0.51 10.92
C LEU A 220 8.97 1.06 10.58
N LYS A 221 9.99 0.75 11.40
CA LYS A 221 11.37 1.25 11.21
C LYS A 221 12.19 0.39 10.26
N THR A 222 11.87 -0.90 10.08
CA THR A 222 12.72 -1.84 9.34
C THR A 222 12.09 -2.41 8.08
N ASN A 223 10.77 -2.59 8.07
CA ASN A 223 10.06 -3.22 6.94
C ASN A 223 9.42 -2.19 6.01
N ILE A 224 9.00 -1.04 6.53
CA ILE A 224 8.42 0.02 5.70
C ILE A 224 9.49 1.06 5.36
N SER A 225 9.65 1.31 4.07
CA SER A 225 10.49 2.38 3.56
C SER A 225 9.61 3.50 3.01
N TYR A 226 9.54 4.60 3.77
CA TYR A 226 8.57 5.67 3.54
C TYR A 226 9.00 6.69 2.50
N ASN A 227 10.30 6.92 2.31
CA ASN A 227 10.77 7.90 1.34
C ASN A 227 10.52 7.43 -0.10
N LEU A 228 9.89 8.24 -0.95
CA LEU A 228 9.69 7.98 -2.38
C LEU A 228 10.95 8.37 -3.16
N SER A 229 12.02 7.58 -3.00
CA SER A 229 13.32 7.78 -3.64
C SER A 229 13.28 7.66 -5.17
N ALA A 230 14.38 8.04 -5.83
CA ALA A 230 14.54 7.86 -7.28
C ALA A 230 14.40 6.38 -7.69
N ASP A 231 15.00 5.45 -6.91
CA ASP A 231 14.91 4.02 -7.20
C ASP A 231 13.48 3.48 -7.05
N LYS A 232 12.72 3.99 -6.07
CA LYS A 232 11.30 3.65 -5.92
C LYS A 232 10.45 4.20 -7.06
N ARG A 233 10.77 5.40 -7.56
CA ARG A 233 10.12 5.96 -8.75
C ARG A 233 10.43 5.10 -9.99
N ALA A 234 11.66 4.60 -10.11
CA ALA A 234 12.03 3.65 -11.16
C ALA A 234 11.28 2.31 -11.01
N GLY A 235 11.21 1.76 -9.79
CA GLY A 235 10.45 0.54 -9.50
C GLY A 235 8.95 0.69 -9.80
N LEU A 236 8.37 1.85 -9.47
CA LEU A 236 6.98 2.17 -9.78
C LEU A 236 6.74 2.26 -11.29
N SER A 237 7.67 2.86 -12.03
CA SER A 237 7.65 2.91 -13.50
C SER A 237 7.67 1.52 -14.11
N GLU A 238 8.58 0.69 -13.63
CA GLU A 238 8.71 -0.69 -14.08
C GLU A 238 7.44 -1.50 -13.80
N PHE A 239 6.86 -1.33 -12.60
CA PHE A 239 5.59 -1.98 -12.25
C PHE A 239 4.47 -1.60 -13.21
N TRP A 240 4.31 -0.31 -13.53
CA TRP A 240 3.28 0.13 -14.48
C TRP A 240 3.57 -0.33 -15.90
N SER A 241 4.85 -0.48 -16.32
CA SER A 241 5.21 -0.99 -17.64
C SER A 241 4.76 -2.43 -17.88
N LEU A 242 4.64 -3.21 -16.79
CA LEU A 242 4.18 -4.61 -16.80
C LEU A 242 2.66 -4.74 -16.56
N ALA A 243 1.97 -3.64 -16.29
CA ALA A 243 0.52 -3.65 -16.12
C ALA A 243 -0.20 -3.94 -17.45
N PRO A 244 -1.47 -4.35 -17.44
CA PRO A 244 -2.29 -4.47 -18.65
C PRO A 244 -2.35 -3.16 -19.44
N ASP A 245 -2.47 -3.25 -20.77
CA ASP A 245 -2.40 -2.08 -21.67
C ASP A 245 -3.44 -1.00 -21.35
N GLU A 246 -4.59 -1.38 -20.83
CA GLU A 246 -5.63 -0.45 -20.36
C GLU A 246 -5.14 0.46 -19.23
N LEU A 247 -4.25 -0.02 -18.38
CA LEU A 247 -3.62 0.76 -17.32
C LEU A 247 -2.39 1.52 -17.84
N LYS A 248 -1.55 0.89 -18.68
CA LYS A 248 -0.35 1.53 -19.25
C LYS A 248 -0.69 2.81 -20.00
N SER A 249 -1.75 2.81 -20.79
CA SER A 249 -2.17 3.96 -21.60
C SER A 249 -2.58 5.19 -20.77
N LYS A 250 -2.88 4.99 -19.49
CA LYS A 250 -3.33 6.04 -18.55
C LYS A 250 -2.23 6.54 -17.63
N VAL A 251 -1.06 5.89 -17.61
CA VAL A 251 0.07 6.32 -16.79
C VAL A 251 0.60 7.65 -17.32
N ARG A 252 0.43 8.70 -16.54
CA ARG A 252 1.07 9.99 -16.75
C ARG A 252 2.10 10.19 -15.67
N TRP A 253 3.32 10.50 -16.06
CA TRP A 253 4.34 10.90 -15.10
C TRP A 253 3.94 12.21 -14.47
N PHE A 254 3.71 12.16 -13.19
CA PHE A 254 3.39 13.31 -12.38
C PHE A 254 4.71 13.80 -11.78
N GLY A 255 5.34 14.75 -12.47
CA GLY A 255 6.48 15.49 -11.99
C GLY A 255 6.07 16.56 -10.98
#